data_99d79bf7b0d0aa4c3b04f688ea4f2427
#
_entry.id   99d79bf7b0d0aa4c3b04f688ea4f2427
#
_cell.length_a   1.000
_cell.length_b   1.000
_cell.length_c   1.000
_cell.angle_alpha   90.00
_cell.angle_beta   90.00
_cell.angle_gamma   90.00
#
_symmetry.space_group_name_H-M   'P 1'
#
loop_
_entity.id
_entity.type
_entity.pdbx_description
1 polymer ?
#
loop_
_entity_poly.entity_id
_entity_poly.type
_entity_poly.pdbx_seq_one_letter_code
_entity_poly.pdbx_strand_id
1 'polypeptide(L)'
;MSRLRQRLGFVAVSGMLMLSLSSFMPAKNEFTAAEQQQVSIATPGLFAQSQAFNVDFEIFRAKEYSFPLPVGKASLTNGNSVMRIETSKGDAVKAMFEGYVRLSRKTESMGNVIVIRHDNGLETVYANNAENLMKVGQHVDAGQTIAIVGTKEGETYCDFSIMVDGARINPETIIELKSHKLRRQTVQFRKIGSRINITVIGGKDSSVSRNDKNDRNDKGTNKKSGSRAGNHAMTLDPDEVNDPFTITNTFRLDLEKIEEKAWAYPLPDARVISPYGGARRHSGVDLKTKPNDEIYAAFDGEVVASGPYYGYGNCIRIKHAYGLETLYSHQSKNMVKKGDKVKAGQVIGLTGRTGRATTEHLHFEVSFGGKRLDPAIIFDHSNHKLKAATLHLTKGKGVKSVKN
;
A
#
# COMPACT_ATOMS: atom_id res chain seq x y z
N MET A 1 30.83 -21.67 -79.30
CA MET A 1 31.40 -20.50 -78.63
C MET A 1 30.29 -19.84 -77.83
N SER A 2 30.06 -20.24 -76.59
CA SER A 2 28.99 -19.77 -75.72
C SER A 2 29.57 -19.04 -74.55
N ARG A 3 29.15 -17.78 -74.34
CA ARG A 3 29.56 -16.96 -73.25
C ARG A 3 28.66 -17.22 -72.08
N LEU A 4 29.23 -17.76 -71.01
CA LEU A 4 28.63 -17.96 -69.72
C LEU A 4 28.54 -16.59 -69.00
N ARG A 5 27.34 -16.08 -68.72
CA ARG A 5 27.11 -14.92 -67.89
C ARG A 5 26.84 -15.39 -66.43
N GLN A 6 27.82 -15.19 -65.60
CA GLN A 6 27.63 -15.30 -64.11
C GLN A 6 26.70 -14.21 -63.62
N ARG A 7 25.58 -14.57 -63.01
CA ARG A 7 24.74 -13.70 -62.22
C ARG A 7 25.20 -13.82 -60.79
N LEU A 8 25.82 -12.76 -60.27
CA LEU A 8 26.00 -12.60 -58.86
C LEU A 8 24.63 -12.31 -58.20
N GLY A 9 24.16 -13.23 -57.41
CA GLY A 9 23.02 -13.02 -56.53
C GLY A 9 23.47 -12.29 -55.26
N PHE A 10 23.01 -11.07 -55.11
CA PHE A 10 23.09 -10.36 -53.82
C PHE A 10 22.11 -11.04 -52.86
N VAL A 11 22.63 -11.76 -51.87
CA VAL A 11 21.87 -12.17 -50.69
C VAL A 11 21.85 -11.00 -49.74
N ALA A 12 20.74 -10.28 -49.71
CA ALA A 12 20.47 -9.30 -48.67
C ALA A 12 20.18 -10.05 -47.39
N VAL A 13 21.17 -10.14 -46.51
CA VAL A 13 20.96 -10.55 -45.09
C VAL A 13 20.26 -9.39 -44.37
N SER A 14 18.95 -9.48 -44.35
CA SER A 14 18.13 -8.61 -43.46
C SER A 14 18.42 -9.00 -42.02
N GLY A 15 19.39 -8.32 -41.42
CA GLY A 15 19.63 -8.38 -39.99
C GLY A 15 18.45 -7.77 -39.26
N MET A 16 17.50 -8.62 -38.85
CA MET A 16 16.45 -8.26 -37.94
C MET A 16 17.08 -7.99 -36.59
N LEU A 17 17.41 -6.71 -36.35
CA LEU A 17 17.84 -6.21 -35.04
C LEU A 17 16.67 -6.42 -34.08
N MET A 18 16.65 -7.56 -33.38
CA MET A 18 15.82 -7.78 -32.21
C MET A 18 16.31 -6.80 -31.16
N LEU A 19 15.77 -5.58 -31.20
CA LEU A 19 15.75 -4.72 -30.01
C LEU A 19 14.97 -5.49 -28.95
N SER A 20 15.71 -6.22 -28.12
CA SER A 20 15.21 -6.63 -26.81
C SER A 20 14.84 -5.34 -26.08
N LEU A 21 13.54 -5.01 -26.11
CA LEU A 21 12.96 -4.15 -25.10
C LEU A 21 13.15 -4.86 -23.75
N SER A 22 14.37 -4.78 -23.22
CA SER A 22 14.58 -4.91 -21.79
C SER A 22 13.68 -3.83 -21.19
N SER A 23 12.53 -4.25 -20.73
CA SER A 23 11.69 -3.43 -19.86
C SER A 23 12.62 -2.90 -18.77
N PHE A 24 12.96 -1.63 -18.86
CA PHE A 24 13.57 -0.85 -17.80
C PHE A 24 12.54 -0.85 -16.67
N MET A 25 12.53 -1.93 -15.87
CA MET A 25 12.03 -1.85 -14.52
C MET A 25 13.00 -0.95 -13.79
N PRO A 26 12.62 0.23 -13.30
CA PRO A 26 13.51 0.97 -12.41
C PRO A 26 13.87 0.00 -11.29
N ALA A 27 15.17 -0.22 -11.11
CA ALA A 27 15.68 -1.04 -10.02
C ALA A 27 15.07 -0.45 -8.74
N LYS A 28 14.33 -1.25 -8.00
CA LYS A 28 13.35 -0.84 -6.99
C LYS A 28 13.94 -0.12 -5.79
N ASN A 29 15.25 0.17 -5.76
CA ASN A 29 15.95 0.77 -4.61
C ASN A 29 17.30 1.39 -4.97
N GLU A 30 17.34 2.26 -5.95
CA GLU A 30 18.52 3.08 -6.15
C GLU A 30 18.48 4.26 -5.16
N PHE A 31 19.09 4.06 -4.00
CA PHE A 31 19.36 5.15 -3.08
C PHE A 31 20.48 6.03 -3.63
N THR A 32 20.30 7.34 -3.57
CA THR A 32 21.33 8.30 -3.98
C THR A 32 22.58 8.16 -3.10
N ALA A 33 23.73 8.64 -3.58
CA ALA A 33 24.97 8.61 -2.81
C ALA A 33 24.83 9.34 -1.45
N ALA A 34 24.07 10.43 -1.40
CA ALA A 34 23.79 11.16 -0.16
C ALA A 34 22.97 10.32 0.83
N GLU A 35 21.95 9.61 0.34
CA GLU A 35 21.12 8.72 1.16
C GLU A 35 21.91 7.53 1.72
N GLN A 36 22.90 7.04 0.98
CA GLN A 36 23.77 5.95 1.41
C GLN A 36 24.87 6.40 2.40
N GLN A 37 25.08 7.71 2.54
CA GLN A 37 26.14 8.27 3.40
C GLN A 37 25.60 8.88 4.68
N GLN A 38 24.41 9.46 4.67
CA GLN A 38 23.85 10.20 5.80
C GLN A 38 22.76 9.40 6.50
N VAL A 39 22.88 9.24 7.82
CA VAL A 39 21.83 8.57 8.62
C VAL A 39 20.57 9.40 8.62
N SER A 40 20.66 10.69 8.94
CA SER A 40 19.52 11.61 8.95
C SER A 40 19.52 12.44 7.66
N ILE A 41 18.64 12.09 6.74
CA ILE A 41 18.43 12.79 5.47
C ILE A 41 16.94 12.75 5.12
N ALA A 42 16.44 13.82 4.51
CA ALA A 42 15.04 13.86 4.05
C ALA A 42 14.76 12.74 3.05
N THR A 43 13.59 12.11 3.19
CA THR A 43 13.13 11.04 2.30
C THR A 43 12.60 11.64 1.00
N PRO A 44 13.23 11.41 -0.16
CA PRO A 44 12.80 12.00 -1.41
C PRO A 44 11.33 11.67 -1.71
N GLY A 45 10.54 12.70 -2.00
CA GLY A 45 9.14 12.54 -2.39
C GLY A 45 8.14 12.26 -1.27
N LEU A 46 8.57 12.01 -0.03
CA LEU A 46 7.67 11.62 1.07
C LEU A 46 6.54 12.65 1.31
N PHE A 47 6.86 13.94 1.23
CA PHE A 47 5.90 15.03 1.41
C PHE A 47 5.66 15.85 0.13
N ALA A 48 5.95 15.29 -1.05
CA ALA A 48 5.83 16.05 -2.31
C ALA A 48 4.38 16.37 -2.69
N GLN A 49 3.44 15.51 -2.34
CA GLN A 49 2.02 15.66 -2.72
C GLN A 49 1.11 16.00 -1.54
N SER A 50 1.52 15.72 -0.32
CA SER A 50 0.76 16.00 0.90
C SER A 50 1.70 16.36 2.04
N GLN A 51 1.32 17.32 2.88
CA GLN A 51 2.07 17.67 4.08
C GLN A 51 1.88 16.68 5.24
N ALA A 52 1.06 15.63 5.06
CA ALA A 52 0.83 14.62 6.07
C ALA A 52 0.55 13.25 5.47
N PHE A 53 0.89 12.18 6.19
CA PHE A 53 0.49 10.81 5.92
C PHE A 53 0.16 10.07 7.21
N ASN A 54 -0.62 8.99 7.10
CA ASN A 54 -1.01 8.17 8.23
C ASN A 54 -0.37 6.78 8.12
N VAL A 55 0.06 6.23 9.25
CA VAL A 55 0.44 4.82 9.37
C VAL A 55 -0.53 4.16 10.34
N ASP A 56 -1.25 3.16 9.87
CA ASP A 56 -2.18 2.37 10.69
C ASP A 56 -1.45 1.14 11.24
N PHE A 57 -1.07 1.19 12.53
CA PHE A 57 -0.42 0.07 13.20
C PHE A 57 -1.41 -0.99 13.71
N GLU A 58 -2.72 -0.76 13.64
CA GLU A 58 -3.73 -1.75 14.02
C GLU A 58 -3.75 -2.93 13.06
N ILE A 59 -3.47 -2.67 11.76
CA ILE A 59 -3.52 -3.67 10.70
C ILE A 59 -2.31 -4.61 10.65
N PHE A 60 -1.22 -4.29 11.35
CA PHE A 60 0.00 -5.11 11.33
C PHE A 60 -0.24 -6.47 12.00
N ARG A 61 0.03 -7.55 11.28
CA ARG A 61 0.00 -8.91 11.82
C ARG A 61 1.26 -9.18 12.64
N ALA A 62 1.22 -10.20 13.48
CA ALA A 62 2.38 -10.58 14.31
C ALA A 62 3.67 -10.81 13.52
N LYS A 63 3.57 -11.38 12.31
CA LYS A 63 4.73 -11.66 11.43
C LYS A 63 5.28 -10.43 10.69
N GLU A 64 4.63 -9.28 10.78
CA GLU A 64 4.99 -8.05 10.06
C GLU A 64 5.67 -7.02 10.97
N TYR A 65 5.85 -7.40 12.20
CA TYR A 65 6.55 -6.65 13.21
C TYR A 65 7.46 -7.55 14.03
N SER A 66 8.63 -7.06 14.33
CA SER A 66 9.55 -7.65 15.31
C SER A 66 10.17 -6.55 16.15
N PHE A 67 10.26 -6.75 17.46
CA PHE A 67 11.09 -5.88 18.28
C PHE A 67 12.57 -6.08 17.92
N PRO A 68 13.38 -5.00 17.83
CA PRO A 68 14.77 -5.10 17.36
C PRO A 68 15.66 -6.11 18.10
N LEU A 69 15.49 -6.22 19.41
CA LEU A 69 16.15 -7.20 20.29
C LEU A 69 15.10 -7.77 21.24
N PRO A 70 14.40 -8.86 20.86
CA PRO A 70 13.25 -9.38 21.61
C PRO A 70 13.51 -9.72 23.09
N VAL A 71 14.74 -10.08 23.43
CA VAL A 71 15.16 -10.42 24.80
C VAL A 71 15.81 -9.24 25.54
N GLY A 72 16.00 -8.11 24.88
CA GLY A 72 16.68 -6.94 25.45
C GLY A 72 15.80 -6.12 26.40
N LYS A 73 16.42 -5.29 27.24
CA LYS A 73 15.76 -4.32 28.11
C LYS A 73 15.81 -2.94 27.46
N ALA A 74 14.64 -2.38 27.13
CA ALA A 74 14.52 -1.09 26.45
C ALA A 74 14.37 0.08 27.41
N SER A 75 15.05 1.19 27.12
CA SER A 75 14.93 2.49 27.79
C SER A 75 15.04 3.62 26.77
N LEU A 76 14.47 4.78 27.06
CA LEU A 76 14.61 5.97 26.22
C LEU A 76 15.83 6.79 26.61
N THR A 77 16.52 7.30 25.60
CA THR A 77 17.67 8.21 25.73
C THR A 77 17.55 9.35 24.74
N ASN A 78 18.49 10.31 24.83
CA ASN A 78 18.60 11.45 23.90
C ASN A 78 17.26 12.20 23.69
N GLY A 79 16.67 12.69 24.77
CA GLY A 79 15.40 13.43 24.70
C GLY A 79 14.23 12.60 24.16
N ASN A 80 14.20 11.30 24.47
CA ASN A 80 13.22 10.32 24.04
C ASN A 80 13.20 10.03 22.53
N SER A 81 14.27 10.35 21.80
CA SER A 81 14.35 10.11 20.35
C SER A 81 15.16 8.87 19.97
N VAL A 82 15.80 8.24 20.96
CA VAL A 82 16.55 6.99 20.80
C VAL A 82 16.07 6.00 21.87
N MET A 83 15.85 4.77 21.47
CA MET A 83 15.58 3.64 22.35
C MET A 83 16.87 2.81 22.47
N ARG A 84 17.50 2.83 23.65
CA ARG A 84 18.60 1.92 23.95
C ARG A 84 18.03 0.58 24.39
N ILE A 85 18.51 -0.50 23.80
CA ILE A 85 18.10 -1.86 24.13
C ILE A 85 19.34 -2.62 24.60
N GLU A 86 19.46 -2.76 25.91
CA GLU A 86 20.52 -3.51 26.57
C GLU A 86 20.27 -5.02 26.43
N THR A 87 21.32 -5.78 26.13
CA THR A 87 21.20 -7.22 25.88
C THR A 87 22.55 -7.93 26.07
N SER A 88 22.65 -9.18 25.64
CA SER A 88 23.89 -9.99 25.74
C SER A 88 24.71 -9.88 24.46
N LYS A 89 26.04 -10.05 24.64
CA LYS A 89 26.98 -10.07 23.52
C LYS A 89 26.67 -11.21 22.55
N GLY A 90 26.61 -10.89 21.26
CA GLY A 90 26.32 -11.83 20.18
C GLY A 90 24.85 -11.96 19.82
N ASP A 91 23.96 -11.25 20.51
CA ASP A 91 22.54 -11.26 20.17
C ASP A 91 22.28 -10.65 18.79
N ALA A 92 21.30 -11.23 18.11
CA ALA A 92 20.91 -10.86 16.77
C ALA A 92 19.94 -9.67 16.76
N VAL A 93 20.34 -8.59 16.08
CA VAL A 93 19.48 -7.44 15.82
C VAL A 93 18.52 -7.79 14.68
N LYS A 94 17.21 -7.57 14.90
CA LYS A 94 16.13 -7.89 13.98
C LYS A 94 15.58 -6.66 13.30
N ALA A 95 15.24 -6.77 12.01
CA ALA A 95 14.48 -5.72 11.31
C ALA A 95 13.09 -5.59 11.94
N MET A 96 12.69 -4.34 12.28
CA MET A 96 11.39 -4.06 12.90
C MET A 96 10.23 -4.31 11.96
N PHE A 97 10.36 -3.89 10.72
CA PHE A 97 9.39 -4.04 9.63
C PHE A 97 10.10 -4.53 8.36
N GLU A 98 9.32 -5.01 7.40
CA GLU A 98 9.78 -5.25 6.03
C GLU A 98 10.26 -3.94 5.39
N GLY A 99 11.32 -4.00 4.58
CA GLY A 99 11.84 -2.82 3.90
C GLY A 99 13.14 -3.07 3.15
N TYR A 100 13.83 -1.99 2.81
CA TYR A 100 15.09 -2.03 2.07
C TYR A 100 16.20 -1.30 2.82
N VAL A 101 17.36 -1.91 2.87
CA VAL A 101 18.54 -1.33 3.51
C VAL A 101 18.99 -0.12 2.71
N ARG A 102 18.83 1.08 3.29
CA ARG A 102 19.25 2.34 2.68
C ARG A 102 20.71 2.68 2.98
N LEU A 103 21.16 2.35 4.18
CA LEU A 103 22.52 2.59 4.64
C LEU A 103 23.01 1.40 5.47
N SER A 104 24.24 0.98 5.22
CA SER A 104 24.95 -0.03 6.01
C SER A 104 26.44 0.31 6.02
N ARG A 105 26.93 0.93 7.10
CA ARG A 105 28.31 1.38 7.21
C ARG A 105 28.74 1.65 8.64
N LYS A 106 30.03 1.83 8.86
CA LYS A 106 30.59 2.34 10.10
C LYS A 106 30.62 3.87 10.08
N THR A 107 30.22 4.49 11.20
CA THR A 107 30.34 5.93 11.47
C THR A 107 31.11 6.15 12.76
N GLU A 108 31.71 7.34 12.91
CA GLU A 108 32.49 7.67 14.12
C GLU A 108 31.60 7.75 15.37
N SER A 109 30.41 8.35 15.25
CA SER A 109 29.52 8.62 16.39
C SER A 109 28.64 7.41 16.78
N MET A 110 28.26 6.55 15.82
CA MET A 110 27.24 5.52 16.02
C MET A 110 27.78 4.07 15.86
N GLY A 111 29.08 3.89 15.59
CA GLY A 111 29.65 2.59 15.28
C GLY A 111 29.13 2.03 13.94
N ASN A 112 29.00 0.72 13.81
CA ASN A 112 28.31 0.14 12.67
C ASN A 112 26.82 0.42 12.78
N VAL A 113 26.24 0.95 11.71
CA VAL A 113 24.82 1.38 11.64
C VAL A 113 24.18 0.85 10.38
N ILE A 114 22.94 0.40 10.52
CA ILE A 114 22.03 0.07 9.43
C ILE A 114 20.83 1.01 9.50
N VAL A 115 20.41 1.51 8.34
CA VAL A 115 19.13 2.23 8.18
C VAL A 115 18.30 1.45 7.16
N ILE A 116 17.06 1.16 7.54
CA ILE A 116 16.08 0.49 6.68
C ILE A 116 14.96 1.49 6.37
N ARG A 117 14.64 1.66 5.09
CA ARG A 117 13.46 2.38 4.62
C ARG A 117 12.31 1.42 4.43
N HIS A 118 11.16 1.78 4.98
CA HIS A 118 9.94 1.00 4.92
C HIS A 118 8.94 1.62 3.94
N ASP A 119 8.10 0.80 3.34
CA ASP A 119 7.08 1.24 2.38
C ASP A 119 5.99 2.13 3.00
N ASN A 120 5.90 2.17 4.33
CA ASN A 120 4.97 3.03 5.08
C ASN A 120 5.48 4.45 5.36
N GLY A 121 6.62 4.84 4.77
CA GLY A 121 7.23 6.17 4.92
C GLY A 121 8.13 6.35 6.14
N LEU A 122 8.27 5.33 6.98
CA LEU A 122 9.19 5.34 8.11
C LEU A 122 10.57 4.86 7.71
N GLU A 123 11.58 5.25 8.47
CA GLU A 123 12.90 4.64 8.46
C GLU A 123 13.27 4.18 9.88
N THR A 124 13.93 3.04 9.98
CA THR A 124 14.47 2.54 11.26
C THR A 124 15.99 2.50 11.22
N VAL A 125 16.59 2.90 12.33
CA VAL A 125 18.05 3.00 12.51
C VAL A 125 18.48 2.03 13.61
N TYR A 126 19.47 1.23 13.33
CA TYR A 126 20.07 0.25 14.25
C TYR A 126 21.56 0.56 14.36
N ALA A 127 21.98 1.07 15.50
CA ALA A 127 23.34 1.53 15.73
C ALA A 127 24.05 0.76 16.85
N ASN A 128 25.37 0.95 16.95
CA ASN A 128 26.24 0.20 17.85
C ASN A 128 26.29 -1.30 17.55
N ASN A 129 26.20 -1.67 16.24
CA ASN A 129 26.37 -3.06 15.84
C ASN A 129 27.85 -3.46 15.88
N ALA A 130 28.14 -4.68 16.29
CA ALA A 130 29.46 -5.31 16.10
C ALA A 130 29.69 -5.57 14.61
N GLU A 131 28.67 -6.08 13.94
CA GLU A 131 28.70 -6.44 12.53
C GLU A 131 27.34 -6.16 11.87
N ASN A 132 27.39 -5.55 10.69
CA ASN A 132 26.23 -5.43 9.81
C ASN A 132 26.20 -6.60 8.83
N LEU A 133 25.11 -7.37 8.81
CA LEU A 133 24.97 -8.56 7.97
C LEU A 133 24.31 -8.22 6.61
N MET A 134 23.73 -7.04 6.47
CA MET A 134 23.00 -6.63 5.28
C MET A 134 23.73 -5.49 4.56
N LYS A 135 23.62 -5.49 3.22
CA LYS A 135 24.19 -4.47 2.32
C LYS A 135 23.10 -3.54 1.79
N VAL A 136 23.50 -2.33 1.39
CA VAL A 136 22.60 -1.36 0.75
C VAL A 136 21.90 -1.98 -0.46
N GLY A 137 20.61 -1.68 -0.62
CA GLY A 137 19.74 -2.21 -1.67
C GLY A 137 19.11 -3.56 -1.36
N GLN A 138 19.57 -4.30 -0.35
CA GLN A 138 18.95 -5.57 0.01
C GLN A 138 17.58 -5.36 0.66
N HIS A 139 16.63 -6.21 0.28
CA HIS A 139 15.34 -6.34 0.93
C HIS A 139 15.49 -7.17 2.21
N VAL A 140 14.74 -6.80 3.24
CA VAL A 140 14.65 -7.53 4.51
C VAL A 140 13.19 -7.69 4.93
N ASP A 141 12.87 -8.85 5.49
CA ASP A 141 11.57 -9.12 6.10
C ASP A 141 11.55 -8.68 7.57
N ALA A 142 10.37 -8.40 8.12
CA ALA A 142 10.22 -8.17 9.55
C ALA A 142 10.72 -9.39 10.35
N GLY A 143 11.52 -9.17 11.37
CA GLY A 143 12.13 -10.25 12.18
C GLY A 143 13.37 -10.90 11.56
N GLN A 144 13.76 -10.54 10.34
CA GLN A 144 15.02 -11.01 9.76
C GLN A 144 16.21 -10.46 10.55
N THR A 145 17.23 -11.30 10.79
CA THR A 145 18.49 -10.85 11.40
C THR A 145 19.24 -9.95 10.42
N ILE A 146 19.58 -8.75 10.86
CA ILE A 146 20.24 -7.72 10.03
C ILE A 146 21.62 -7.34 10.53
N ALA A 147 21.88 -7.56 11.83
CA ALA A 147 23.16 -7.24 12.44
C ALA A 147 23.38 -8.10 13.71
N ILE A 148 24.61 -8.04 14.23
CA ILE A 148 24.97 -8.55 15.57
C ILE A 148 25.21 -7.33 16.46
N VAL A 149 24.67 -7.38 17.68
CA VAL A 149 24.81 -6.28 18.64
C VAL A 149 26.26 -6.05 19.04
N GLY A 150 26.64 -4.78 19.18
CA GLY A 150 27.99 -4.36 19.59
C GLY A 150 28.11 -4.07 21.08
N THR A 151 29.37 -4.06 21.54
CA THR A 151 29.72 -3.64 22.90
C THR A 151 30.53 -2.36 22.83
N LYS A 152 30.15 -1.37 23.62
CA LYS A 152 30.86 -0.09 23.75
C LYS A 152 31.02 0.25 25.23
N GLU A 153 32.25 0.57 25.63
CA GLU A 153 32.59 0.93 27.02
C GLU A 153 32.16 -0.14 28.06
N GLY A 154 32.22 -1.43 27.65
CA GLY A 154 31.79 -2.55 28.51
C GLY A 154 30.31 -2.88 28.48
N GLU A 155 29.47 -2.03 27.93
CA GLU A 155 28.02 -2.23 27.81
C GLU A 155 27.65 -2.78 26.42
N THR A 156 26.76 -3.78 26.39
CA THR A 156 26.26 -4.39 25.16
C THR A 156 24.82 -3.92 24.92
N TYR A 157 24.63 -3.14 23.86
CA TYR A 157 23.33 -2.55 23.53
C TYR A 157 23.20 -2.23 22.04
N CYS A 158 21.97 -2.09 21.58
CA CYS A 158 21.62 -1.45 20.31
C CYS A 158 20.92 -0.13 20.58
N ASP A 159 21.40 0.96 19.96
CA ASP A 159 20.68 2.22 19.94
C ASP A 159 19.77 2.23 18.72
N PHE A 160 18.47 2.15 18.96
CA PHE A 160 17.42 2.10 17.95
C PHE A 160 16.69 3.43 17.85
N SER A 161 16.40 3.86 16.62
CA SER A 161 15.57 5.05 16.37
C SER A 161 14.59 4.81 15.23
N ILE A 162 13.49 5.55 15.26
CA ILE A 162 12.54 5.66 14.14
C ILE A 162 12.64 7.06 13.58
N MET A 163 12.66 7.19 12.25
CA MET A 163 12.74 8.47 11.57
C MET A 163 11.59 8.65 10.59
N VAL A 164 11.21 9.89 10.39
CA VAL A 164 10.30 10.37 9.34
C VAL A 164 10.97 11.57 8.68
N ASP A 165 11.21 11.49 7.38
CA ASP A 165 11.85 12.56 6.60
C ASP A 165 13.20 13.02 7.20
N GLY A 166 13.97 12.08 7.73
CA GLY A 166 15.25 12.33 8.39
C GLY A 166 15.18 12.81 9.84
N ALA A 167 14.00 13.17 10.34
CA ALA A 167 13.78 13.56 11.73
C ALA A 167 13.50 12.34 12.61
N ARG A 168 14.23 12.22 13.73
CA ARG A 168 13.94 11.18 14.72
C ARG A 168 12.67 11.50 15.48
N ILE A 169 11.86 10.48 15.74
CA ILE A 169 10.63 10.55 16.51
C ILE A 169 10.77 9.74 17.81
N ASN A 170 9.91 10.02 18.79
CA ASN A 170 9.86 9.19 19.99
C ASN A 170 9.36 7.78 19.66
N PRO A 171 10.16 6.70 19.85
CA PRO A 171 9.75 5.34 19.55
C PRO A 171 8.51 4.87 20.34
N GLU A 172 8.27 5.41 21.56
CA GLU A 172 7.09 5.09 22.36
C GLU A 172 5.77 5.52 21.71
N THR A 173 5.82 6.42 20.72
CA THR A 173 4.64 6.73 19.91
C THR A 173 4.14 5.49 19.17
N ILE A 174 5.02 4.54 18.84
CA ILE A 174 4.70 3.37 18.03
C ILE A 174 4.84 2.07 18.82
N ILE A 175 5.78 2.02 19.78
CA ILE A 175 6.14 0.81 20.54
C ILE A 175 5.81 0.99 22.01
N GLU A 176 5.27 -0.03 22.63
CA GLU A 176 5.20 -0.12 24.09
C GLU A 176 6.49 -0.76 24.63
N LEU A 177 7.34 0.01 25.29
CA LEU A 177 8.69 -0.42 25.68
C LEU A 177 8.71 -1.65 26.59
N LYS A 178 7.76 -1.75 27.54
CA LYS A 178 7.73 -2.84 28.53
C LYS A 178 7.31 -4.17 27.92
N SER A 179 6.36 -4.16 27.00
CA SER A 179 5.82 -5.37 26.37
C SER A 179 6.47 -5.70 25.04
N HIS A 180 7.30 -4.79 24.49
CA HIS A 180 7.90 -4.87 23.15
C HIS A 180 6.88 -4.99 22.02
N LYS A 181 5.65 -4.56 22.24
CA LYS A 181 4.55 -4.66 21.26
C LYS A 181 4.33 -3.34 20.53
N LEU A 182 3.83 -3.44 19.30
CA LEU A 182 3.28 -2.28 18.62
C LEU A 182 2.05 -1.76 19.34
N ARG A 183 1.95 -0.43 19.48
CA ARG A 183 0.70 0.22 19.87
C ARG A 183 -0.31 0.08 18.72
N ARG A 184 -1.47 -0.48 19.03
CA ARG A 184 -2.57 -0.67 18.08
C ARG A 184 -3.33 0.63 17.90
N GLN A 185 -2.87 1.47 16.97
CA GLN A 185 -3.39 2.82 16.73
C GLN A 185 -2.97 3.32 15.36
N THR A 186 -3.69 4.30 14.82
CA THR A 186 -3.26 5.05 13.64
C THR A 186 -2.47 6.28 14.07
N VAL A 187 -1.32 6.52 13.46
CA VAL A 187 -0.47 7.68 13.73
C VAL A 187 -0.35 8.53 12.47
N GLN A 188 -0.70 9.81 12.58
CA GLN A 188 -0.49 10.81 11.54
C GLN A 188 0.85 11.50 11.74
N PHE A 189 1.64 11.57 10.69
CA PHE A 189 2.88 12.33 10.59
C PHE A 189 2.65 13.52 9.67
N ARG A 190 2.79 14.74 10.20
CA ARG A 190 2.60 15.99 9.44
C ARG A 190 3.87 16.81 9.46
N LYS A 191 4.33 17.21 8.26
CA LYS A 191 5.47 18.12 8.12
C LYS A 191 5.02 19.57 8.31
N ILE A 192 5.67 20.27 9.24
CA ILE A 192 5.46 21.69 9.51
C ILE A 192 6.84 22.36 9.49
N GLY A 193 7.19 23.00 8.38
CA GLY A 193 8.54 23.50 8.16
C GLY A 193 9.56 22.36 8.16
N SER A 194 10.53 22.40 9.07
CA SER A 194 11.53 21.34 9.26
C SER A 194 11.16 20.29 10.30
N ARG A 195 9.99 20.41 10.95
CA ARG A 195 9.57 19.53 12.03
C ARG A 195 8.49 18.55 11.57
N ILE A 196 8.48 17.39 12.22
CA ILE A 196 7.40 16.41 12.06
C ILE A 196 6.51 16.47 13.31
N ASN A 197 5.27 16.90 13.10
CA ASN A 197 4.23 16.84 14.11
C ASN A 197 3.56 15.46 14.06
N ILE A 198 3.33 14.86 15.21
CA ILE A 198 2.83 13.50 15.35
C ILE A 198 1.49 13.57 16.12
N THR A 199 0.46 13.00 15.53
CA THR A 199 -0.88 12.93 16.13
C THR A 199 -1.36 11.49 16.12
N VAL A 200 -1.77 10.98 17.29
CA VAL A 200 -2.43 9.67 17.37
C VAL A 200 -3.91 9.85 17.03
N ILE A 201 -4.37 9.10 16.04
CA ILE A 201 -5.76 9.11 15.58
C ILE A 201 -6.38 7.78 15.97
N GLY A 202 -7.32 7.81 16.94
CA GLY A 202 -8.07 6.61 17.35
C GLY A 202 -7.23 5.53 18.03
N GLY A 203 -6.86 5.71 19.27
CA GLY A 203 -6.25 4.68 20.12
C GLY A 203 -7.07 4.49 21.38
N LYS A 204 -7.10 3.27 21.93
CA LYS A 204 -7.80 2.94 23.18
C LYS A 204 -7.14 3.49 24.45
N ASP A 205 -5.93 4.06 24.35
CA ASP A 205 -5.20 4.61 25.48
C ASP A 205 -4.87 6.09 25.27
N SER A 206 -5.80 6.97 25.68
CA SER A 206 -5.54 8.39 25.85
C SER A 206 -4.96 8.64 27.26
N SER A 207 -3.69 8.32 27.47
CA SER A 207 -2.93 8.80 28.62
C SER A 207 -1.47 9.02 28.25
N VAL A 208 -1.21 10.06 27.45
CA VAL A 208 0.12 10.67 27.40
C VAL A 208 -0.05 12.16 27.60
N SER A 209 0.47 12.57 28.72
CA SER A 209 0.68 13.87 29.31
C SER A 209 0.78 15.03 28.32
N ARG A 210 -0.14 15.98 28.47
CA ARG A 210 0.03 17.37 28.05
C ARG A 210 1.05 18.04 28.96
N ASN A 211 2.22 18.36 28.41
CA ASN A 211 3.07 19.40 28.94
C ASN A 211 3.39 20.37 27.80
N ASP A 212 2.53 21.35 27.67
CA ASP A 212 2.91 22.70 27.23
C ASP A 212 1.85 23.66 27.76
N LYS A 213 2.24 24.35 28.84
CA LYS A 213 1.59 25.58 29.30
C LYS A 213 2.15 26.73 28.46
N ASN A 214 1.32 27.34 27.67
CA ASN A 214 1.14 28.78 27.43
C ASN A 214 0.55 28.98 26.03
N ASP A 215 -0.73 29.30 25.99
CA ASP A 215 -1.21 30.56 25.46
C ASP A 215 -2.70 30.71 25.74
N ARG A 216 -3.04 31.91 26.22
CA ARG A 216 -4.37 32.34 26.61
C ARG A 216 -5.14 32.86 25.39
N ASN A 217 -6.46 32.66 25.46
CA ASN A 217 -7.55 33.36 24.81
C ASN A 217 -7.81 33.12 23.32
N ASP A 218 -8.81 32.32 23.01
CA ASP A 218 -9.98 32.89 22.30
C ASP A 218 -11.27 32.08 22.62
N LYS A 219 -12.36 32.83 22.84
CA LYS A 219 -13.70 32.32 23.11
C LYS A 219 -14.44 32.11 21.78
N GLY A 220 -15.07 30.97 21.60
CA GLY A 220 -16.03 30.85 20.49
C GLY A 220 -16.62 29.46 20.25
N THR A 221 -17.78 29.24 20.85
CA THR A 221 -18.90 28.38 20.43
C THR A 221 -18.74 26.86 20.36
N ASN A 222 -19.36 26.22 21.33
CA ASN A 222 -19.78 24.83 21.41
C ASN A 222 -20.58 24.37 20.18
N LYS A 223 -20.11 23.31 19.51
CA LYS A 223 -20.97 22.31 18.90
C LYS A 223 -20.47 20.93 19.29
N LYS A 224 -21.20 20.29 20.19
CA LYS A 224 -21.08 18.88 20.53
C LYS A 224 -21.41 18.07 19.28
N SER A 225 -20.42 17.37 18.71
CA SER A 225 -20.65 16.17 17.93
C SER A 225 -19.94 15.03 18.65
N GLY A 226 -20.74 14.19 19.29
CA GLY A 226 -20.24 12.97 19.91
C GLY A 226 -19.79 12.00 18.82
N SER A 227 -18.51 11.77 18.72
CA SER A 227 -17.97 10.64 17.95
C SER A 227 -17.73 9.48 18.90
N ARG A 228 -18.57 8.45 18.78
CA ARG A 228 -18.31 7.11 19.32
C ARG A 228 -17.01 6.60 18.71
N ALA A 229 -16.13 6.05 19.57
CA ALA A 229 -14.97 5.28 19.13
C ALA A 229 -15.47 4.08 18.30
N GLY A 230 -15.31 4.17 16.96
CA GLY A 230 -15.60 3.11 16.01
C GLY A 230 -14.29 2.53 15.48
N ASN A 231 -14.24 1.22 15.26
CA ASN A 231 -13.28 0.58 14.39
C ASN A 231 -13.17 1.44 13.12
N HIS A 232 -11.97 1.90 12.76
CA HIS A 232 -11.82 2.65 11.51
C HIS A 232 -12.12 1.70 10.35
N ALA A 233 -13.35 1.81 9.87
CA ALA A 233 -13.78 1.14 8.67
C ALA A 233 -13.01 1.70 7.47
N MET A 234 -12.57 0.81 6.58
CA MET A 234 -11.94 1.20 5.32
C MET A 234 -13.02 1.64 4.34
N THR A 235 -12.79 2.76 3.67
CA THR A 235 -13.64 3.24 2.57
C THR A 235 -12.90 3.14 1.24
N LEU A 236 -13.66 2.91 0.16
CA LEU A 236 -13.15 3.02 -1.21
C LEU A 236 -13.59 4.32 -1.89
N ASP A 237 -14.14 5.28 -1.14
CA ASP A 237 -14.46 6.62 -1.65
C ASP A 237 -13.16 7.38 -1.94
N PRO A 238 -12.87 7.74 -3.21
CA PRO A 238 -11.65 8.45 -3.57
C PRO A 238 -11.56 9.87 -2.99
N ASP A 239 -12.68 10.47 -2.56
CA ASP A 239 -12.67 11.78 -1.92
C ASP A 239 -12.33 11.72 -0.43
N GLU A 240 -12.58 10.59 0.22
CA GLU A 240 -12.32 10.39 1.65
C GLU A 240 -10.92 9.84 1.93
N VAL A 241 -10.22 9.35 0.91
CA VAL A 241 -8.95 8.64 1.04
C VAL A 241 -7.84 9.34 0.28
N ASN A 242 -6.75 9.64 0.96
CA ASN A 242 -5.50 10.01 0.29
C ASN A 242 -4.92 8.77 -0.41
N ASP A 243 -4.57 8.90 -1.69
CA ASP A 243 -3.95 7.81 -2.44
C ASP A 243 -2.64 7.36 -1.76
N PRO A 244 -2.58 6.16 -1.16
CA PRO A 244 -1.38 5.68 -0.47
C PRO A 244 -0.19 5.54 -1.42
N PHE A 245 -0.43 5.36 -2.72
CA PHE A 245 0.62 5.21 -3.74
C PHE A 245 1.32 6.52 -4.11
N THR A 246 0.90 7.63 -3.54
CA THR A 246 1.67 8.87 -3.56
C THR A 246 2.93 8.78 -2.68
N ILE A 247 2.90 7.90 -1.68
CA ILE A 247 3.92 7.80 -0.64
C ILE A 247 4.57 6.42 -0.63
N THR A 248 3.78 5.34 -0.88
CA THR A 248 4.25 3.96 -0.83
C THR A 248 4.04 3.27 -2.18
N ASN A 249 4.83 2.22 -2.44
CA ASN A 249 4.62 1.37 -3.60
C ASN A 249 3.68 0.19 -3.30
N THR A 250 3.35 -0.03 -2.04
CA THR A 250 2.48 -1.13 -1.60
C THR A 250 1.45 -0.62 -0.61
N PHE A 251 0.24 -1.14 -0.71
CA PHE A 251 -0.85 -0.87 0.21
C PHE A 251 -1.62 -2.15 0.51
N ARG A 252 -2.14 -2.27 1.73
CA ARG A 252 -2.96 -3.39 2.15
C ARG A 252 -4.39 -2.95 2.31
N LEU A 253 -5.27 -3.53 1.52
CA LEU A 253 -6.71 -3.35 1.62
C LEU A 253 -7.29 -4.60 2.28
N ASP A 254 -7.67 -4.49 3.53
CA ASP A 254 -8.36 -5.54 4.28
C ASP A 254 -9.85 -5.46 3.99
N LEU A 255 -10.35 -6.44 3.22
CA LEU A 255 -11.74 -6.46 2.77
C LEU A 255 -12.74 -6.64 3.93
N GLU A 256 -12.33 -7.26 5.05
CA GLU A 256 -13.20 -7.42 6.23
C GLU A 256 -13.39 -6.10 7.01
N LYS A 257 -12.54 -5.12 6.78
CA LYS A 257 -12.66 -3.78 7.38
C LYS A 257 -13.49 -2.81 6.56
N ILE A 258 -13.94 -3.21 5.36
CA ILE A 258 -14.85 -2.41 4.56
C ILE A 258 -16.24 -2.51 5.19
N GLU A 259 -16.82 -1.36 5.58
CA GLU A 259 -18.18 -1.33 6.15
C GLU A 259 -19.20 -1.88 5.16
N GLU A 260 -20.24 -2.53 5.68
CA GLU A 260 -21.32 -3.13 4.87
C GLU A 260 -21.98 -2.11 3.93
N LYS A 261 -22.08 -0.85 4.34
CA LYS A 261 -22.63 0.24 3.51
C LYS A 261 -21.65 0.77 2.43
N ALA A 262 -20.38 0.41 2.49
CA ALA A 262 -19.33 0.90 1.60
C ALA A 262 -19.00 -0.05 0.44
N TRP A 263 -19.79 -1.12 0.29
CA TRP A 263 -19.71 -2.03 -0.85
C TRP A 263 -21.08 -2.63 -1.19
N ALA A 264 -21.23 -3.09 -2.41
CA ALA A 264 -22.38 -3.87 -2.84
C ALA A 264 -21.94 -4.92 -3.87
N TYR A 265 -22.65 -6.07 -3.88
CA TYR A 265 -22.46 -7.02 -4.97
C TYR A 265 -23.11 -6.46 -6.24
N PRO A 266 -22.39 -6.44 -7.40
CA PRO A 266 -22.87 -5.70 -8.59
C PRO A 266 -24.23 -6.14 -9.13
N LEU A 267 -24.60 -7.41 -8.90
CA LEU A 267 -25.82 -8.02 -9.39
C LEU A 267 -26.27 -9.16 -8.45
N PRO A 268 -26.96 -8.85 -7.33
CA PRO A 268 -27.22 -9.78 -6.22
C PRO A 268 -27.90 -11.11 -6.58
N ASP A 269 -28.80 -11.10 -7.56
CA ASP A 269 -29.58 -12.29 -7.96
C ASP A 269 -28.92 -13.11 -9.08
N ALA A 270 -27.69 -12.77 -9.46
CA ALA A 270 -27.03 -13.39 -10.57
C ALA A 270 -26.19 -14.62 -10.19
N ARG A 271 -26.06 -15.54 -11.15
CA ARG A 271 -25.12 -16.66 -11.08
C ARG A 271 -23.98 -16.47 -12.07
N VAL A 272 -22.79 -16.93 -11.72
CA VAL A 272 -21.65 -16.95 -12.64
C VAL A 272 -21.89 -17.95 -13.77
N ILE A 273 -21.75 -17.48 -15.02
CA ILE A 273 -21.81 -18.32 -16.22
C ILE A 273 -20.47 -18.42 -16.94
N SER A 274 -19.55 -17.49 -16.69
CA SER A 274 -18.20 -17.51 -17.23
C SER A 274 -17.24 -16.86 -16.21
N PRO A 275 -16.33 -17.63 -15.61
CA PRO A 275 -15.35 -17.08 -14.69
C PRO A 275 -14.23 -16.32 -15.42
N TYR A 276 -13.45 -15.55 -14.66
CA TYR A 276 -12.24 -14.88 -15.16
C TYR A 276 -11.20 -15.87 -15.70
N GLY A 277 -10.48 -15.49 -16.73
CA GLY A 277 -9.35 -16.25 -17.27
C GLY A 277 -9.78 -17.41 -18.18
N GLY A 278 -9.26 -18.60 -17.93
CA GLY A 278 -9.49 -19.79 -18.74
C GLY A 278 -8.87 -19.71 -20.15
N ALA A 279 -9.21 -20.68 -21.02
CA ALA A 279 -8.68 -20.78 -22.38
C ALA A 279 -9.02 -19.55 -23.25
N ARG A 280 -10.13 -18.89 -22.98
CA ARG A 280 -10.57 -17.68 -23.70
C ARG A 280 -9.92 -16.39 -23.19
N ARG A 281 -9.09 -16.44 -22.16
CA ARG A 281 -8.48 -15.27 -21.50
C ARG A 281 -9.55 -14.23 -21.13
N HIS A 282 -10.66 -14.70 -20.54
CA HIS A 282 -11.78 -13.86 -20.16
C HIS A 282 -11.34 -12.77 -19.18
N SER A 283 -11.66 -11.52 -19.49
CA SER A 283 -11.12 -10.34 -18.78
C SER A 283 -11.87 -9.99 -17.50
N GLY A 284 -12.99 -10.63 -17.24
CA GLY A 284 -13.87 -10.41 -16.09
C GLY A 284 -14.65 -11.65 -15.72
N VAL A 285 -15.77 -11.46 -15.05
CA VAL A 285 -16.75 -12.49 -14.74
C VAL A 285 -18.08 -12.14 -15.42
N ASP A 286 -18.73 -13.14 -16.04
CA ASP A 286 -20.07 -12.97 -16.60
C ASP A 286 -21.12 -13.44 -15.59
N LEU A 287 -21.98 -12.53 -15.18
CA LEU A 287 -23.05 -12.71 -14.21
C LEU A 287 -24.39 -12.79 -14.95
N LYS A 288 -25.01 -13.97 -14.97
CA LYS A 288 -26.29 -14.23 -15.67
C LYS A 288 -27.46 -13.72 -14.87
N THR A 289 -28.35 -13.03 -15.56
CA THR A 289 -29.53 -12.41 -14.99
C THR A 289 -30.68 -12.34 -16.00
N LYS A 290 -31.74 -11.59 -15.67
CA LYS A 290 -32.83 -11.23 -16.55
C LYS A 290 -32.55 -9.90 -17.27
N PRO A 291 -33.23 -9.60 -18.38
CA PRO A 291 -33.16 -8.31 -19.01
C PRO A 291 -33.63 -7.19 -18.06
N ASN A 292 -32.91 -6.06 -18.07
CA ASN A 292 -33.23 -4.86 -17.29
C ASN A 292 -33.22 -5.01 -15.76
N ASP A 293 -32.53 -6.02 -15.22
CA ASP A 293 -32.23 -6.06 -13.79
C ASP A 293 -31.26 -4.90 -13.45
N GLU A 294 -31.41 -4.36 -12.26
CA GLU A 294 -30.59 -3.24 -11.77
C GLU A 294 -29.15 -3.66 -11.52
N ILE A 295 -28.21 -2.89 -12.04
CA ILE A 295 -26.78 -3.03 -11.80
C ILE A 295 -26.36 -2.00 -10.75
N TYR A 296 -25.69 -2.46 -9.72
CA TYR A 296 -25.26 -1.65 -8.59
C TYR A 296 -23.76 -1.31 -8.67
N ALA A 297 -23.38 -0.09 -8.29
CA ALA A 297 -21.98 0.27 -8.09
C ALA A 297 -21.40 -0.58 -6.96
N ALA A 298 -20.30 -1.28 -7.23
CA ALA A 298 -19.67 -2.18 -6.26
C ALA A 298 -19.08 -1.43 -5.06
N PHE A 299 -18.60 -0.22 -5.28
CA PHE A 299 -17.97 0.65 -4.29
C PHE A 299 -18.29 2.11 -4.60
N ASP A 300 -18.04 3.00 -3.63
CA ASP A 300 -18.03 4.45 -3.83
C ASP A 300 -16.99 4.83 -4.89
N GLY A 301 -17.29 5.84 -5.72
CA GLY A 301 -16.33 6.25 -6.74
C GLY A 301 -16.82 7.31 -7.71
N GLU A 302 -15.98 7.59 -8.71
CA GLU A 302 -16.27 8.52 -9.80
C GLU A 302 -16.40 7.77 -11.13
N VAL A 303 -17.45 8.06 -11.89
CA VAL A 303 -17.66 7.50 -13.23
C VAL A 303 -16.67 8.13 -14.21
N VAL A 304 -15.70 7.37 -14.66
CA VAL A 304 -14.67 7.83 -15.61
C VAL A 304 -15.06 7.59 -17.07
N ALA A 305 -16.01 6.69 -17.33
CA ALA A 305 -16.60 6.46 -18.65
C ALA A 305 -18.02 5.93 -18.52
N SER A 306 -18.92 6.35 -19.42
CA SER A 306 -20.28 5.85 -19.56
C SER A 306 -20.73 6.01 -20.99
N GLY A 307 -21.04 4.91 -21.68
CA GLY A 307 -21.50 4.89 -23.07
C GLY A 307 -21.08 3.66 -23.84
N PRO A 308 -21.30 3.63 -25.16
CA PRO A 308 -20.92 2.53 -26.03
C PRO A 308 -19.39 2.40 -26.11
N TYR A 309 -18.89 1.19 -25.99
CA TYR A 309 -17.46 0.92 -26.09
C TYR A 309 -17.20 -0.42 -26.79
N TYR A 310 -16.82 -0.41 -28.06
CA TYR A 310 -16.50 -1.57 -28.90
C TYR A 310 -17.35 -2.83 -28.58
N GLY A 311 -16.69 -3.98 -28.33
CA GLY A 311 -17.35 -5.24 -28.03
C GLY A 311 -18.08 -5.30 -26.69
N TYR A 312 -17.83 -4.35 -25.80
CA TYR A 312 -18.50 -4.24 -24.49
C TYR A 312 -19.94 -3.71 -24.55
N GLY A 313 -20.34 -3.11 -25.69
CA GLY A 313 -21.65 -2.46 -25.78
C GLY A 313 -21.73 -1.24 -24.87
N ASN A 314 -22.92 -0.97 -24.31
CA ASN A 314 -23.05 0.07 -23.32
C ASN A 314 -22.30 -0.36 -22.05
N CYS A 315 -21.35 0.45 -21.63
CA CYS A 315 -20.55 0.15 -20.44
C CYS A 315 -20.37 1.38 -19.56
N ILE A 316 -20.09 1.13 -18.29
CA ILE A 316 -19.73 2.12 -17.28
C ILE A 316 -18.42 1.67 -16.68
N ARG A 317 -17.49 2.62 -16.47
CA ARG A 317 -16.26 2.40 -15.71
C ARG A 317 -16.19 3.40 -14.57
N ILE A 318 -15.94 2.88 -13.36
CA ILE A 318 -15.89 3.66 -12.12
C ILE A 318 -14.50 3.52 -11.54
N LYS A 319 -13.91 4.66 -11.18
CA LYS A 319 -12.65 4.74 -10.45
C LYS A 319 -12.96 4.84 -8.96
N HIS A 320 -12.29 4.00 -8.19
CA HIS A 320 -12.37 3.94 -6.73
C HIS A 320 -11.05 4.38 -6.09
N ALA A 321 -11.01 4.46 -4.78
CA ALA A 321 -9.79 4.69 -4.03
C ALA A 321 -8.73 3.60 -4.32
N TYR A 322 -7.50 3.87 -3.93
CA TYR A 322 -6.36 2.95 -4.02
C TYR A 322 -6.02 2.47 -5.44
N GLY A 323 -6.45 3.19 -6.48
CA GLY A 323 -6.18 2.82 -7.88
C GLY A 323 -6.97 1.62 -8.39
N LEU A 324 -8.02 1.22 -7.68
CA LEU A 324 -9.00 0.23 -8.15
C LEU A 324 -9.98 0.86 -9.13
N GLU A 325 -10.38 0.09 -10.13
CA GLU A 325 -11.45 0.44 -11.06
C GLU A 325 -12.36 -0.77 -11.30
N THR A 326 -13.65 -0.50 -11.49
CA THR A 326 -14.64 -1.51 -11.93
C THR A 326 -15.23 -1.13 -13.27
N LEU A 327 -15.55 -2.14 -14.08
CA LEU A 327 -16.20 -2.00 -15.37
C LEU A 327 -17.46 -2.87 -15.41
N TYR A 328 -18.53 -2.30 -15.88
CA TYR A 328 -19.85 -2.92 -16.04
C TYR A 328 -20.27 -2.82 -17.49
N SER A 329 -20.60 -3.92 -18.16
CA SER A 329 -20.83 -3.91 -19.60
C SER A 329 -22.06 -4.72 -20.04
N HIS A 330 -22.38 -4.64 -21.34
CA HIS A 330 -23.54 -5.23 -22.02
C HIS A 330 -24.88 -4.65 -21.58
N GLN A 331 -24.87 -3.46 -20.96
CA GLN A 331 -26.06 -2.83 -20.41
C GLN A 331 -27.08 -2.47 -21.51
N SER A 332 -28.37 -2.59 -21.19
CA SER A 332 -29.44 -2.05 -22.02
C SER A 332 -29.50 -0.53 -21.88
N LYS A 333 -29.20 -0.02 -20.68
CA LYS A 333 -29.23 1.41 -20.36
C LYS A 333 -28.20 1.74 -19.30
N ASN A 334 -27.38 2.77 -19.54
CA ASN A 334 -26.56 3.44 -18.53
C ASN A 334 -27.42 4.51 -17.82
N MET A 335 -27.39 4.55 -16.49
CA MET A 335 -28.17 5.51 -15.69
C MET A 335 -27.31 6.61 -15.08
N VAL A 336 -25.99 6.55 -15.27
CA VAL A 336 -25.03 7.55 -14.83
C VAL A 336 -24.15 7.99 -16.00
N LYS A 337 -23.56 9.16 -15.92
CA LYS A 337 -22.67 9.75 -16.93
C LYS A 337 -21.27 9.98 -16.38
N LYS A 338 -20.30 10.17 -17.28
CA LYS A 338 -18.93 10.53 -16.90
C LYS A 338 -18.89 11.77 -16.02
N GLY A 339 -18.14 11.71 -14.93
CA GLY A 339 -18.00 12.74 -13.90
C GLY A 339 -18.99 12.62 -12.74
N ASP A 340 -19.99 11.74 -12.83
CA ASP A 340 -20.89 11.50 -11.71
C ASP A 340 -20.15 10.78 -10.58
N LYS A 341 -20.42 11.21 -9.34
CA LYS A 341 -20.02 10.49 -8.14
C LYS A 341 -21.11 9.50 -7.76
N VAL A 342 -20.73 8.28 -7.46
CA VAL A 342 -21.66 7.20 -7.10
C VAL A 342 -21.29 6.61 -5.75
N LYS A 343 -22.31 6.14 -5.04
CA LYS A 343 -22.15 5.42 -3.79
C LYS A 343 -22.29 3.89 -4.03
N ALA A 344 -21.66 3.10 -3.19
CA ALA A 344 -21.86 1.65 -3.17
C ALA A 344 -23.35 1.33 -3.06
N GLY A 345 -23.84 0.36 -3.84
CA GLY A 345 -25.26 0.01 -3.90
C GLY A 345 -26.14 0.99 -4.68
N GLN A 346 -25.61 2.07 -5.22
CA GLN A 346 -26.36 2.95 -6.13
C GLN A 346 -26.63 2.23 -7.45
N VAL A 347 -27.85 2.30 -7.96
CA VAL A 347 -28.20 1.80 -9.31
C VAL A 347 -27.49 2.68 -10.36
N ILE A 348 -26.68 2.06 -11.21
CA ILE A 348 -25.88 2.74 -12.23
C ILE A 348 -26.29 2.37 -13.66
N GLY A 349 -27.03 1.29 -13.84
CA GLY A 349 -27.48 0.84 -15.15
C GLY A 349 -28.42 -0.35 -15.07
N LEU A 350 -28.85 -0.82 -16.23
CA LEU A 350 -29.73 -1.96 -16.39
C LEU A 350 -29.05 -3.04 -17.24
N THR A 351 -29.20 -4.30 -16.87
CA THR A 351 -28.67 -5.43 -17.63
C THR A 351 -29.27 -5.54 -19.01
N GLY A 352 -28.50 -6.06 -19.94
CA GLY A 352 -28.92 -6.19 -21.33
C GLY A 352 -28.03 -7.14 -22.13
N ARG A 353 -28.04 -6.93 -23.46
CA ARG A 353 -27.31 -7.76 -24.44
C ARG A 353 -26.65 -6.90 -25.52
N THR A 354 -26.16 -5.73 -25.16
CA THR A 354 -25.48 -4.84 -26.13
C THR A 354 -24.04 -5.31 -26.39
N GLY A 355 -23.46 -4.86 -27.50
CA GLY A 355 -22.12 -5.27 -27.90
C GLY A 355 -22.05 -6.71 -28.42
N ARG A 356 -21.06 -7.47 -27.95
CA ARG A 356 -20.87 -8.88 -28.37
C ARG A 356 -21.57 -9.92 -27.51
N ALA A 357 -22.46 -9.49 -26.61
CA ALA A 357 -23.19 -10.41 -25.77
C ALA A 357 -24.16 -11.27 -26.58
N THR A 358 -24.17 -12.58 -26.35
CA THR A 358 -25.09 -13.53 -26.96
C THR A 358 -26.34 -13.79 -26.13
N THR A 359 -26.28 -13.51 -24.84
CA THR A 359 -27.37 -13.62 -23.86
C THR A 359 -27.34 -12.43 -22.93
N GLU A 360 -28.45 -12.17 -22.23
CA GLU A 360 -28.46 -11.17 -21.16
C GLU A 360 -27.54 -11.57 -20.03
N HIS A 361 -26.59 -10.70 -19.72
CA HIS A 361 -25.68 -10.85 -18.59
C HIS A 361 -24.94 -9.53 -18.32
N LEU A 362 -24.45 -9.38 -17.11
CA LEU A 362 -23.46 -8.38 -16.77
C LEU A 362 -22.06 -8.98 -16.95
N HIS A 363 -21.25 -8.40 -17.82
CA HIS A 363 -19.81 -8.65 -17.78
C HIS A 363 -19.17 -7.63 -16.84
N PHE A 364 -18.56 -8.14 -15.76
CA PHE A 364 -18.00 -7.36 -14.68
C PHE A 364 -16.49 -7.56 -14.59
N GLU A 365 -15.74 -6.44 -14.66
CA GLU A 365 -14.27 -6.45 -14.50
C GLU A 365 -13.85 -5.66 -13.27
N VAL A 366 -12.75 -6.09 -12.66
CA VAL A 366 -11.99 -5.31 -11.69
C VAL A 366 -10.58 -5.13 -12.22
N SER A 367 -10.02 -3.93 -12.03
CA SER A 367 -8.64 -3.65 -12.39
C SER A 367 -7.94 -2.83 -11.31
N PHE A 368 -6.62 -2.91 -11.30
CA PHE A 368 -5.74 -2.12 -10.45
C PHE A 368 -4.58 -1.58 -11.27
N GLY A 369 -4.42 -0.24 -11.26
CA GLY A 369 -3.37 0.41 -12.04
C GLY A 369 -3.41 0.03 -13.54
N GLY A 370 -4.60 -0.12 -14.11
CA GLY A 370 -4.83 -0.52 -15.50
C GLY A 370 -4.67 -2.01 -15.81
N LYS A 371 -4.32 -2.84 -14.82
CA LYS A 371 -4.21 -4.31 -14.99
C LYS A 371 -5.47 -4.99 -14.48
N ARG A 372 -6.08 -5.85 -15.33
CA ARG A 372 -7.25 -6.65 -14.95
C ARG A 372 -6.91 -7.67 -13.88
N LEU A 373 -7.83 -7.84 -12.97
CA LEU A 373 -7.77 -8.78 -11.85
C LEU A 373 -8.92 -9.78 -11.97
N ASP A 374 -8.73 -10.95 -11.40
CA ASP A 374 -9.84 -11.88 -11.17
C ASP A 374 -10.79 -11.27 -10.12
N PRO A 375 -12.05 -10.94 -10.46
CA PRO A 375 -13.00 -10.40 -9.48
C PRO A 375 -13.21 -11.32 -8.26
N ALA A 376 -12.94 -12.63 -8.40
CA ALA A 376 -13.03 -13.59 -7.34
C ALA A 376 -11.96 -13.42 -6.23
N ILE A 377 -10.97 -12.55 -6.39
CA ILE A 377 -10.06 -12.19 -5.28
C ILE A 377 -10.71 -11.22 -4.29
N ILE A 378 -11.75 -10.51 -4.73
CA ILE A 378 -12.50 -9.51 -3.94
C ILE A 378 -13.86 -10.09 -3.51
N PHE A 379 -14.59 -10.71 -4.43
CA PHE A 379 -15.94 -11.20 -4.20
C PHE A 379 -16.01 -12.72 -4.07
N ASP A 380 -16.75 -13.19 -3.11
CA ASP A 380 -17.29 -14.56 -3.09
C ASP A 380 -18.57 -14.57 -3.93
N HIS A 381 -18.44 -15.01 -5.16
CA HIS A 381 -19.56 -15.04 -6.11
C HIS A 381 -20.66 -16.03 -5.75
N SER A 382 -20.36 -17.03 -4.91
CA SER A 382 -21.35 -18.02 -4.48
C SER A 382 -22.27 -17.47 -3.39
N ASN A 383 -21.71 -16.61 -2.52
CA ASN A 383 -22.44 -16.01 -1.40
C ASN A 383 -22.75 -14.52 -1.61
N HIS A 384 -22.36 -13.95 -2.76
CA HIS A 384 -22.52 -12.53 -3.09
C HIS A 384 -21.98 -11.58 -2.01
N LYS A 385 -20.81 -11.91 -1.45
CA LYS A 385 -20.16 -11.18 -0.35
C LYS A 385 -18.73 -10.79 -0.70
N LEU A 386 -18.17 -9.85 0.03
CA LEU A 386 -16.72 -9.64 0.04
C LEU A 386 -16.04 -10.88 0.63
N LYS A 387 -14.84 -11.18 0.13
CA LYS A 387 -14.01 -12.23 0.72
C LYS A 387 -13.38 -11.79 2.03
N ALA A 388 -13.26 -12.71 2.96
CA ALA A 388 -12.41 -12.58 4.14
C ALA A 388 -10.94 -12.69 3.71
N ALA A 389 -10.39 -11.59 3.19
CA ALA A 389 -9.05 -11.54 2.63
C ALA A 389 -8.45 -10.14 2.69
N THR A 390 -7.12 -10.09 2.72
CA THR A 390 -6.37 -8.84 2.55
C THR A 390 -5.74 -8.81 1.17
N LEU A 391 -5.98 -7.73 0.43
CA LEU A 391 -5.36 -7.46 -0.86
C LEU A 391 -4.05 -6.69 -0.66
N HIS A 392 -2.95 -7.26 -1.13
CA HIS A 392 -1.67 -6.57 -1.21
C HIS A 392 -1.55 -5.91 -2.59
N LEU A 393 -1.84 -4.62 -2.64
CA LEU A 393 -1.77 -3.80 -3.84
C LEU A 393 -0.33 -3.31 -4.00
N THR A 394 0.28 -3.52 -5.18
CA THR A 394 1.64 -3.05 -5.47
C THR A 394 1.63 -2.23 -6.75
N LYS A 395 1.96 -0.95 -6.67
CA LYS A 395 2.01 -0.01 -7.80
C LYS A 395 2.87 -0.59 -8.94
N GLY A 396 2.32 -0.64 -10.14
CA GLY A 396 3.01 -1.18 -11.33
C GLY A 396 3.18 -2.72 -11.38
N LYS A 397 2.97 -3.45 -10.29
CA LYS A 397 3.11 -4.92 -10.25
C LYS A 397 1.77 -5.66 -10.28
N GLY A 398 0.77 -5.23 -9.52
CA GLY A 398 -0.55 -5.86 -9.46
C GLY A 398 -1.03 -6.10 -8.03
N VAL A 399 -1.91 -7.08 -7.89
CA VAL A 399 -2.57 -7.41 -6.62
C VAL A 399 -2.31 -8.87 -6.26
N LYS A 400 -2.00 -9.12 -5.00
CA LYS A 400 -1.94 -10.46 -4.40
C LYS A 400 -2.98 -10.53 -3.28
N SER A 401 -3.90 -11.47 -3.37
CA SER A 401 -4.86 -11.75 -2.29
C SER A 401 -4.25 -12.74 -1.31
N VAL A 402 -4.38 -12.45 -0.03
CA VAL A 402 -3.96 -13.33 1.06
C VAL A 402 -5.18 -13.59 1.94
N LYS A 403 -5.53 -14.86 2.12
CA LYS A 403 -6.63 -15.26 3.01
C LYS A 403 -6.25 -14.88 4.45
N ASN A 404 -7.19 -14.28 5.15
CA ASN A 404 -7.04 -13.92 6.56
C ASN A 404 -7.08 -15.16 7.46
#